data_e2c72a206d43a096859605997cefee8a
#
_entry.id   e2c72a206d43a096859605997cefee8a
#
_cell.length_a   1.000
_cell.length_b   1.000
_cell.length_c   1.000
_cell.angle_alpha   90.00
_cell.angle_beta   90.00
_cell.angle_gamma   90.00
#
_symmetry.space_group_name_H-M   'P 1'
#
loop_
_entity.id
_entity.type
_entity.pdbx_description
1 polymer ?
#
loop_
_entity_poly.entity_id
_entity_poly.type
_entity_poly.pdbx_seq_one_letter_code
_entity_poly.pdbx_strand_id
1 'polypeptide(L)'
;IYWEGGGTVDVSNENKDLISQKFILYDNYPNPFNPSTNISYLISNGEYVSINIFDVNGGKVREIFNDYRSAGTYSIDWNGQNERGLQVSAGVYLYSIEAGEFRQTKKMILLK
;
A
#
# COMPACT_ATOMS: atom_id res chain seq x y z
N ILE A 1 23.22 35.78 2.08
CA ILE A 1 23.04 35.13 2.44
C ILE A 1 22.62 35.07 2.63
N TYR A 2 22.46 35.04 2.49
CA TYR A 2 22.13 34.26 2.94
C TYR A 2 21.56 33.98 2.96
N TRP A 3 21.33 34.05 2.72
CA TRP A 3 20.91 33.24 3.00
C TRP A 3 20.25 33.23 3.13
N GLU A 4 20.23 33.12 2.89
CA GLU A 4 19.85 32.55 3.15
C GLU A 4 19.27 32.34 3.16
N GLY A 5 19.30 32.87 2.84
CA GLY A 5 18.95 32.11 2.98
C GLY A 5 18.42 31.94 2.78
N GLY A 6 18.36 32.06 2.51
CA GLY A 6 18.09 31.27 2.36
C GLY A 6 17.63 31.03 2.18
N GLY A 7 17.63 30.94 1.95
CA GLY A 7 17.42 30.06 1.84
C GLY A 7 16.89 29.91 1.71
N THR A 8 16.84 29.58 1.50
CA THR A 8 16.51 28.86 1.42
C THR A 8 16.00 28.79 1.00
N VAL A 9 16.20 28.72 0.52
CA VAL A 9 15.85 28.26 0.17
C VAL A 9 15.45 27.92 -0.28
N ASP A 10 15.36 27.67 -1.06
CA ASP A 10 14.87 27.06 -1.53
C ASP A 10 14.46 25.83 -1.24
N VAL A 11 14.72 25.26 -1.01
CA VAL A 11 14.62 24.00 -0.27
C VAL A 11 13.20 23.74 0.16
N SER A 12 12.53 24.72 0.63
CA SER A 12 11.15 24.56 1.06
C SER A 12 10.25 24.10 -0.08
N ASN A 13 10.52 24.50 -1.31
CA ASN A 13 9.75 24.04 -2.44
C ASN A 13 9.93 22.55 -2.66
N GLU A 14 11.13 22.07 -2.53
CA GLU A 14 11.40 20.65 -2.66
C GLU A 14 10.66 19.85 -1.61
N ASN A 15 10.64 20.36 -0.39
CA ASN A 15 9.92 19.67 0.67
C ASN A 15 8.43 19.61 0.40
N LYS A 16 7.87 20.67 -0.13
CA LYS A 16 6.46 20.68 -0.46
C LYS A 16 6.16 19.66 -1.54
N ASP A 17 7.00 19.59 -2.56
CA ASP A 17 6.79 18.62 -3.63
C ASP A 17 6.86 17.20 -3.09
N LEU A 18 7.81 16.93 -2.23
CA LEU A 18 7.94 15.60 -1.63
C LEU A 18 6.70 15.23 -0.82
N ILE A 19 6.20 16.19 -0.03
CA ILE A 19 5.02 15.93 0.80
C ILE A 19 3.80 15.67 -0.08
N SER A 20 3.63 16.47 -1.13
CA SER A 20 2.46 16.33 -1.99
C SER A 20 2.49 15.06 -2.82
N GLN A 21 3.66 14.43 -2.94
CA GLN A 21 3.81 13.18 -3.70
C GLN A 21 3.85 11.96 -2.79
N LYS A 22 3.50 12.14 -1.53
CA LYS A 22 3.65 11.06 -0.56
C LYS A 22 2.53 10.04 -0.71
N PHE A 23 2.93 8.78 -0.83
CA PHE A 23 2.04 7.63 -0.81
C PHE A 23 2.54 6.70 0.26
N ILE A 24 1.65 6.05 1.00
CA ILE A 24 2.03 5.18 2.10
C ILE A 24 1.20 3.91 2.03
N LEU A 25 1.88 2.78 2.14
CA LEU A 25 1.23 1.50 2.40
C LEU A 25 1.53 1.15 3.85
N TYR A 26 0.48 1.01 4.65
CA TYR A 26 0.64 0.73 6.08
C TYR A 26 0.71 -0.77 6.32
N ASP A 27 1.26 -1.14 7.46
CA ASP A 27 1.24 -2.53 7.89
C ASP A 27 -0.21 -2.98 8.07
N ASN A 28 -0.47 -4.22 7.64
CA ASN A 28 -1.81 -4.79 7.83
C ASN A 28 -2.08 -5.05 9.30
N TYR A 29 -3.35 -4.97 9.68
CA TYR A 29 -3.73 -5.23 11.06
C TYR A 29 -5.06 -5.99 11.08
N PRO A 30 -5.14 -7.06 11.85
CA PRO A 30 -4.10 -7.69 12.66
C PRO A 30 -3.08 -8.43 11.82
N ASN A 31 -1.89 -8.65 12.38
CA ASN A 31 -0.82 -9.44 11.75
C ASN A 31 -0.01 -10.09 12.86
N PRO A 32 -0.03 -11.44 13.02
CA PRO A 32 -0.74 -12.42 12.18
C PRO A 32 -2.26 -12.28 12.28
N PHE A 33 -2.96 -12.81 11.29
CA PHE A 33 -4.41 -12.65 11.23
C PHE A 33 -5.12 -13.99 10.99
N ASN A 34 -6.41 -14.03 11.34
CA ASN A 34 -7.24 -15.23 11.21
C ASN A 34 -8.72 -14.83 11.25
N PRO A 35 -9.45 -14.92 10.16
CA PRO A 35 -8.97 -15.12 8.79
C PRO A 35 -8.83 -13.80 8.04
N SER A 36 -9.14 -12.66 8.63
CA SER A 36 -9.20 -11.38 7.94
C SER A 36 -8.20 -10.40 8.48
N THR A 37 -7.72 -9.53 7.61
CA THR A 37 -6.84 -8.44 7.98
C THR A 37 -7.25 -7.20 7.19
N ASN A 38 -6.90 -6.03 7.72
CA ASN A 38 -7.18 -4.76 7.07
C ASN A 38 -5.89 -4.15 6.58
N ILE A 39 -5.91 -3.68 5.35
CA ILE A 39 -4.77 -3.03 4.71
C ILE A 39 -5.16 -1.58 4.46
N SER A 40 -4.39 -0.65 5.00
CA SER A 40 -4.65 0.78 4.84
C SER A 40 -3.57 1.40 3.98
N TYR A 41 -3.95 2.45 3.27
CA TYR A 41 -3.00 3.16 2.41
C TYR A 41 -3.41 4.61 2.24
N LEU A 42 -2.41 5.44 1.96
CA LEU A 42 -2.59 6.87 1.75
C LEU A 42 -2.23 7.21 0.32
N ILE A 43 -3.14 7.89 -0.36
CA ILE A 43 -2.95 8.39 -1.72
C ILE A 43 -2.92 9.91 -1.64
N SER A 44 -1.78 10.52 -1.95
CA SER A 44 -1.65 11.97 -1.82
C SER A 44 -2.12 12.73 -3.04
N ASN A 45 -2.17 12.07 -4.20
CA ASN A 45 -2.71 12.64 -5.44
C ASN A 45 -3.63 11.60 -6.05
N GLY A 46 -4.63 12.05 -6.80
CA GLY A 46 -5.48 11.13 -7.54
C GLY A 46 -4.65 10.24 -8.44
N GLU A 47 -4.93 8.93 -8.42
CA GLU A 47 -4.13 7.97 -9.14
C GLU A 47 -4.90 6.66 -9.32
N TYR A 48 -4.52 5.89 -10.32
CA TYR A 48 -5.00 4.51 -10.44
C TYR A 48 -4.21 3.65 -9.47
N VAL A 49 -4.93 2.88 -8.68
CA VAL A 49 -4.36 2.10 -7.59
C VAL A 49 -4.67 0.63 -7.82
N SER A 50 -3.67 -0.21 -7.68
CA SER A 50 -3.81 -1.65 -7.78
C SER A 50 -3.19 -2.29 -6.54
N ILE A 51 -3.94 -3.17 -5.87
CA ILE A 51 -3.48 -3.86 -4.67
C ILE A 51 -3.67 -5.34 -4.89
N ASN A 52 -2.60 -6.09 -4.78
CA ASN A 52 -2.56 -7.52 -5.08
C ASN A 52 -1.94 -8.31 -3.95
N ILE A 53 -2.41 -9.52 -3.79
CA ILE A 53 -1.89 -10.48 -2.82
C ILE A 53 -1.11 -11.54 -3.57
N PHE A 54 0.08 -11.87 -3.08
CA PHE A 54 0.95 -12.88 -3.68
C PHE A 54 1.36 -13.91 -2.62
N ASP A 55 1.64 -15.13 -3.07
CA ASP A 55 2.27 -16.12 -2.20
C ASP A 55 3.80 -15.91 -2.20
N VAL A 56 4.52 -16.72 -1.41
CA VAL A 56 5.97 -16.53 -1.26
C VAL A 56 6.74 -16.85 -2.53
N ASN A 57 6.14 -17.56 -3.46
CA ASN A 57 6.77 -17.88 -4.74
C ASN A 57 6.50 -16.82 -5.80
N GLY A 58 5.76 -15.78 -5.44
CA GLY A 58 5.43 -14.70 -6.37
C GLY A 58 4.18 -14.95 -7.19
N GLY A 59 3.46 -16.03 -6.92
CA GLY A 59 2.21 -16.30 -7.60
C GLY A 59 1.10 -15.38 -7.09
N LYS A 60 0.31 -14.84 -8.02
CA LYS A 60 -0.78 -13.95 -7.63
C LYS A 60 -1.91 -14.76 -7.01
N VAL A 61 -2.28 -14.39 -5.79
CA VAL A 61 -3.38 -15.04 -5.07
C VAL A 61 -4.69 -14.32 -5.36
N ARG A 62 -4.67 -13.00 -5.30
CA ARG A 62 -5.89 -12.24 -5.52
C ARG A 62 -5.56 -10.78 -5.79
N GLU A 63 -6.32 -10.18 -6.70
CA GLU A 63 -6.34 -8.73 -6.87
C GLU A 63 -7.48 -8.20 -6.02
N ILE A 64 -7.17 -7.42 -4.97
CA ILE A 64 -8.20 -6.97 -4.04
C ILE A 64 -8.71 -5.58 -4.35
N PHE A 65 -7.98 -4.82 -5.16
CA PHE A 65 -8.44 -3.51 -5.61
C PHE A 65 -7.74 -3.14 -6.90
N ASN A 66 -8.50 -2.50 -7.81
CA ASN A 66 -7.93 -2.03 -9.07
C ASN A 66 -8.87 -0.97 -9.66
N ASP A 67 -8.63 0.29 -9.29
CA ASP A 67 -9.46 1.38 -9.78
C ASP A 67 -8.79 2.70 -9.43
N TYR A 68 -9.40 3.78 -9.90
CA TYR A 68 -8.95 5.12 -9.57
C TYR A 68 -9.35 5.48 -8.14
N ARG A 69 -8.43 6.18 -7.45
CA ARG A 69 -8.71 6.77 -6.14
C ARG A 69 -8.29 8.23 -6.14
N SER A 70 -9.14 9.09 -5.63
CA SER A 70 -8.75 10.46 -5.36
C SER A 70 -7.88 10.50 -4.10
N ALA A 71 -7.24 11.65 -3.85
CA ALA A 71 -6.40 11.80 -2.67
C ALA A 71 -7.19 11.46 -1.41
N GLY A 72 -6.57 10.75 -0.49
CA GLY A 72 -7.21 10.37 0.76
C GLY A 72 -6.58 9.15 1.39
N THR A 73 -7.13 8.75 2.53
CA THR A 73 -6.72 7.56 3.24
C THR A 73 -7.80 6.50 3.07
N TYR A 74 -7.40 5.30 2.72
CA TYR A 74 -8.32 4.21 2.41
C TYR A 74 -7.92 2.94 3.14
N SER A 75 -8.85 2.01 3.23
CA SER A 75 -8.55 0.69 3.74
C SER A 75 -9.37 -0.35 3.00
N ILE A 76 -8.86 -1.57 2.98
CA ILE A 76 -9.54 -2.69 2.33
C ILE A 76 -9.19 -3.95 3.12
N ASP A 77 -10.16 -4.85 3.21
CA ASP A 77 -9.97 -6.11 3.94
C ASP A 77 -9.62 -7.22 2.98
N TRP A 78 -8.79 -8.15 3.49
CA TRP A 78 -8.57 -9.42 2.82
C TRP A 78 -8.93 -10.52 3.78
N ASN A 79 -9.76 -11.45 3.31
CA ASN A 79 -10.32 -12.51 4.15
C ASN A 79 -9.64 -13.87 3.91
N GLY A 80 -8.46 -13.87 3.32
CA GLY A 80 -7.72 -15.11 3.12
C GLY A 80 -8.21 -15.96 1.96
N GLN A 81 -8.92 -15.36 1.01
CA GLN A 81 -9.45 -16.11 -0.13
C GLN A 81 -8.74 -15.71 -1.42
N ASN A 82 -8.62 -16.70 -2.33
CA ASN A 82 -8.04 -16.44 -3.65
C ASN A 82 -9.12 -15.91 -4.60
N GLU A 83 -8.77 -15.75 -5.88
CA GLU A 83 -9.69 -15.20 -6.87
C GLU A 83 -10.96 -16.03 -7.04
N ARG A 84 -10.89 -17.30 -6.71
CA ARG A 84 -12.03 -18.20 -6.83
C ARG A 84 -12.86 -18.24 -5.57
N GLY A 85 -12.53 -17.42 -4.58
CA GLY A 85 -13.26 -17.40 -3.33
C GLY A 85 -12.92 -18.55 -2.40
N LEU A 86 -11.84 -19.28 -2.68
CA LEU A 86 -11.42 -20.41 -1.85
C LEU A 86 -10.41 -19.95 -0.82
N GLN A 87 -10.55 -20.47 0.39
CA GLN A 87 -9.65 -20.18 1.48
C GLN A 87 -8.26 -20.71 1.16
N VAL A 88 -7.23 -19.86 1.27
CA VAL A 88 -5.86 -20.29 1.04
C VAL A 88 -5.28 -20.85 2.33
N SER A 89 -4.15 -21.55 2.20
CA SER A 89 -3.53 -22.20 3.36
C SER A 89 -2.85 -21.18 4.25
N ALA A 90 -2.66 -21.53 5.52
CA ALA A 90 -1.90 -20.71 6.45
C ALA A 90 -0.48 -20.52 5.95
N GLY A 91 0.10 -19.37 6.23
CA GLY A 91 1.47 -19.12 5.84
C GLY A 91 1.73 -17.65 5.59
N VAL A 92 2.85 -17.38 4.93
CA VAL A 92 3.31 -16.03 4.63
C VAL A 92 2.76 -15.61 3.27
N TYR A 93 2.23 -14.39 3.22
CA TYR A 93 1.74 -13.77 1.98
C TYR A 93 2.33 -12.38 1.87
N LEU A 94 2.39 -11.88 0.64
CA LEU A 94 2.86 -10.54 0.35
C LEU A 94 1.70 -9.73 -0.20
N TYR A 95 1.62 -8.48 0.18
CA TYR A 95 0.65 -7.58 -0.45
C TYR A 95 1.41 -6.39 -1.02
N SER A 96 0.99 -5.97 -2.21
CA SER A 96 1.70 -4.98 -2.97
C SER A 96 0.74 -3.93 -3.48
N ILE A 97 1.12 -2.67 -3.38
CA ILE A 97 0.36 -1.56 -3.95
C ILE A 97 1.15 -0.96 -5.09
N GLU A 98 0.44 -0.58 -6.15
CA GLU A 98 0.97 0.23 -7.23
C GLU A 98 0.04 1.41 -7.40
N ALA A 99 0.60 2.62 -7.33
CA ALA A 99 -0.16 3.85 -7.49
C ALA A 99 0.73 4.80 -8.31
N GLY A 100 0.46 4.90 -9.62
CA GLY A 100 1.35 5.59 -10.51
C GLY A 100 2.71 4.92 -10.50
N GLU A 101 3.75 5.67 -10.15
CA GLU A 101 5.10 5.13 -10.07
C GLU A 101 5.46 4.65 -8.68
N PHE A 102 4.56 4.86 -7.72
CA PHE A 102 4.80 4.39 -6.36
C PHE A 102 4.51 2.89 -6.29
N ARG A 103 5.43 2.15 -5.67
CA ARG A 103 5.28 0.71 -5.47
C ARG A 103 5.83 0.36 -4.11
N GLN A 104 5.12 -0.50 -3.41
CA GLN A 104 5.60 -1.00 -2.14
C GLN A 104 4.98 -2.36 -1.87
N THR A 105 5.76 -3.24 -1.26
CA THR A 105 5.33 -4.60 -0.93
C THR A 105 5.63 -4.85 0.54
N LYS A 106 4.68 -5.48 1.23
CA LYS A 106 4.84 -5.83 2.63
C LYS A 106 4.43 -7.28 2.85
N LYS A 107 4.83 -7.81 3.98
CA LYS A 107 4.62 -9.21 4.33
C LYS A 107 3.56 -9.30 5.42
N MET A 108 2.76 -10.37 5.37
CA MET A 108 1.76 -10.66 6.39
C MET A 108 1.69 -12.16 6.60
N ILE A 109 1.11 -12.56 7.74
CA ILE A 109 1.06 -13.96 8.14
C ILE A 109 -0.39 -14.32 8.42
N LEU A 110 -0.86 -15.35 7.70
CA LEU A 110 -2.21 -15.90 7.90
C LEU A 110 -2.12 -17.13 8.79
N LEU A 111 -2.85 -17.10 9.87
CA LEU A 111 -3.04 -18.24 10.76
C LEU A 111 -4.34 -18.94 10.40
N LYS A 112 -4.45 -20.16 10.85
CA LYS A 112 -5.69 -20.90 10.62
C LYS A 112 -6.35 -21.29 11.91
#